data_68f8fa7adba388d3e7a8a8a809cc7ff8
#
_entry.id   68f8fa7adba388d3e7a8a8a809cc7ff8
#
_cell.length_a   1.000
_cell.length_b   1.000
_cell.length_c   1.000
_cell.angle_alpha   90.00
_cell.angle_beta   90.00
_cell.angle_gamma   90.00
#
_symmetry.space_group_name_H-M   'P 1'
#
loop_
_entity.id
_entity.type
_entity.pdbx_description
1 polymer ?
#
loop_
_entity_poly.entity_id
_entity_poly.type
_entity_poly.pdbx_seq_one_letter_code
_entity_poly.pdbx_strand_id
1 'polypeptide(L)' 'MALVFDMEITIDIDRLRSDLEDYYGTGAFSGMPAMMMEVIDIQRMSDEEVVLKAQREGFDLFKYQV' A
#
# COMPACT_ATOMS: atom_id res chain seq x y z
N MET A 1 -1.75 7.59 -10.01
CA MET A 1 -0.33 7.66 -10.38
C MET A 1 0.25 6.26 -10.49
N ALA A 2 1.15 6.01 -11.41
CA ALA A 2 1.72 4.69 -11.65
C ALA A 2 3.24 4.71 -11.47
N LEU A 3 3.81 3.61 -11.00
CA LEU A 3 5.25 3.45 -10.82
C LEU A 3 5.74 2.30 -11.70
N VAL A 4 6.84 2.54 -12.43
CA VAL A 4 7.41 1.55 -13.34
C VAL A 4 8.51 0.76 -12.65
N PHE A 5 8.41 -0.57 -12.71
CA PHE A 5 9.43 -1.49 -12.20
C PHE A 5 10.01 -2.32 -13.33
N ASP A 6 11.33 -2.45 -13.34
CA ASP A 6 12.06 -3.30 -14.29
C ASP A 6 11.67 -3.04 -15.75
N MET A 7 11.21 -1.82 -16.03
CA MET A 7 10.83 -1.34 -17.36
C MET A 7 9.65 -2.07 -18.02
N GLU A 8 9.09 -3.07 -17.36
CA GLU A 8 8.00 -3.87 -17.92
C GLU A 8 6.74 -3.86 -17.08
N ILE A 9 6.85 -3.55 -15.79
CA ILE A 9 5.73 -3.58 -14.86
C ILE A 9 5.43 -2.17 -14.38
N THR A 10 4.21 -1.72 -14.63
CA THR A 10 3.71 -0.46 -14.11
C THR A 10 2.66 -0.75 -13.05
N ILE A 11 2.85 -0.21 -11.86
CA ILE A 11 1.96 -0.46 -10.72
C ILE A 11 1.06 0.75 -10.49
N ASP A 12 -0.23 0.50 -10.32
CA ASP A 12 -1.21 1.52 -9.94
C ASP A 12 -1.04 1.83 -8.45
N ILE A 13 -0.25 2.85 -8.16
CA ILE A 13 0.12 3.20 -6.78
C ILE A 13 -1.09 3.73 -6.00
N ASP A 14 -1.96 4.49 -6.63
CA ASP A 14 -3.12 5.04 -5.93
C ASP A 14 -4.03 3.92 -5.41
N ARG A 15 -4.26 2.92 -6.23
CA ARG A 15 -5.07 1.77 -5.83
C ARG A 15 -4.36 0.94 -4.75
N LEU A 16 -3.06 0.71 -4.91
CA LEU A 16 -2.27 -0.04 -3.93
C LEU A 16 -2.28 0.67 -2.58
N ARG A 17 -2.07 1.98 -2.58
CA ARG A 17 -2.09 2.78 -1.35
C ARG A 17 -3.45 2.70 -0.68
N SER A 18 -4.52 2.82 -1.45
CA SER A 18 -5.89 2.73 -0.93
C SER A 18 -6.15 1.38 -0.28
N ASP A 19 -5.72 0.30 -0.92
CA ASP A 19 -5.90 -1.05 -0.39
C ASP A 19 -5.09 -1.26 0.89
N LEU A 20 -3.87 -0.70 0.98
CA LEU A 20 -3.09 -0.74 2.20
C LEU A 20 -3.78 0.02 3.34
N GLU A 21 -4.33 1.19 3.04
CA GLU A 21 -5.07 1.97 4.02
C GLU A 21 -6.27 1.18 4.55
N ASP A 22 -7.02 0.53 3.67
CA ASP A 22 -8.16 -0.29 4.05
C ASP A 22 -7.73 -1.48 4.93
N TYR A 23 -6.61 -2.11 4.58
CA TYR A 23 -6.08 -3.24 5.35
C TYR A 23 -5.78 -2.83 6.79
N TYR A 24 -5.08 -1.73 6.98
CA TYR A 24 -4.75 -1.25 8.33
C TYR A 24 -5.94 -0.57 9.00
N GLY A 25 -6.79 0.10 8.23
CA GLY A 25 -8.00 0.74 8.75
C GLY A 25 -8.97 -0.27 9.35
N THR A 26 -9.11 -1.44 8.74
CA THR A 26 -9.92 -2.53 9.27
C THR A 26 -9.38 -2.98 10.64
N GLY A 27 -8.06 -3.09 10.78
CA GLY A 27 -7.44 -3.42 12.06
C GLY A 27 -7.73 -2.37 13.12
N ALA A 28 -7.71 -1.09 12.76
CA ALA A 28 -8.01 0.00 13.68
C ALA A 28 -9.45 -0.07 14.19
N PHE A 29 -10.40 -0.41 13.34
CA PHE A 29 -11.79 -0.60 13.73
C PHE A 29 -11.97 -1.74 14.73
N SER A 30 -11.07 -2.72 14.69
CA SER A 30 -11.11 -3.85 15.60
C SER A 30 -10.49 -3.53 16.97
N GLY A 31 -10.16 -2.28 17.24
CA GLY A 31 -9.65 -1.84 18.53
C GLY A 31 -8.14 -1.90 18.66
N MET A 32 -7.40 -1.80 17.57
CA MET A 32 -5.94 -1.79 17.56
C MET A 32 -5.43 -0.38 17.21
N PRO A 33 -5.27 0.51 18.22
CA PRO A 33 -4.90 1.91 17.95
C PRO A 33 -3.61 2.08 17.16
N ALA A 34 -2.66 1.14 17.28
CA ALA A 34 -1.40 1.20 16.54
C ALA A 34 -1.63 1.16 15.02
N MET A 35 -2.73 0.57 14.57
CA MET A 35 -3.04 0.49 13.12
C MET A 35 -3.41 1.85 12.55
N MET A 36 -3.94 2.76 13.36
CA MET A 36 -4.22 4.13 12.92
C MET A 36 -2.94 4.85 12.54
N MET A 37 -1.86 4.64 13.29
CA MET A 37 -0.56 5.22 12.97
C MET A 37 -0.04 4.70 11.64
N GLU A 38 -0.27 3.42 11.36
CA GLU A 38 0.11 2.83 10.08
C GLU A 38 -0.65 3.46 8.91
N VAL A 39 -1.94 3.72 9.08
CA VAL A 39 -2.73 4.39 8.04
C VAL A 39 -2.17 5.78 7.74
N ILE A 40 -1.84 6.54 8.78
CA ILE A 40 -1.25 7.87 8.62
C ILE A 40 0.10 7.78 7.91
N ASP A 41 0.93 6.81 8.28
CA ASP A 41 2.23 6.60 7.66
C ASP A 41 2.09 6.28 6.18
N ILE A 42 1.13 5.43 5.81
CA ILE A 42 0.87 5.08 4.41
C ILE A 42 0.51 6.33 3.59
N GLN A 43 -0.27 7.23 4.15
CA GLN A 43 -0.64 8.47 3.47
C GLN A 43 0.57 9.36 3.18
N ARG A 44 1.62 9.25 3.97
CA ARG A 44 2.84 10.06 3.84
C ARG A 44 3.96 9.37 3.07
N MET A 45 3.83 8.08 2.82
CA MET A 45 4.86 7.30 2.14
C MET A 45 5.02 7.74 0.68
N SER A 46 6.28 7.67 0.19
CA SER A 46 6.54 7.79 -1.24
C SER A 46 5.99 6.56 -1.96
N ASP A 47 5.86 6.66 -3.29
CA ASP A 47 5.36 5.55 -4.10
C ASP A 47 6.21 4.29 -3.91
N GLU A 48 7.53 4.44 -3.86
CA GLU A 48 8.43 3.30 -3.66
C GLU A 48 8.23 2.65 -2.29
N GLU A 49 8.04 3.46 -1.25
CA GLU A 49 7.82 2.95 0.10
C GLU A 49 6.51 2.17 0.19
N VAL A 50 5.46 2.65 -0.50
CA VAL A 50 4.17 1.96 -0.56
C VAL A 50 4.35 0.55 -1.15
N VAL A 51 5.10 0.44 -2.24
CA VAL A 51 5.37 -0.84 -2.87
C VAL A 51 6.12 -1.78 -1.95
N LEU A 52 7.17 -1.28 -1.30
CA LEU A 52 7.97 -2.09 -0.38
C LEU A 52 7.14 -2.59 0.81
N LYS A 53 6.29 -1.71 1.35
CA LYS A 53 5.42 -2.09 2.44
C LYS A 53 4.41 -3.15 2.00
N ALA A 54 3.83 -2.99 0.83
CA ALA A 54 2.88 -3.96 0.28
C ALA A 54 3.54 -5.34 0.10
N GLN A 55 4.77 -5.37 -0.39
CA GLN A 55 5.50 -6.63 -0.52
C GLN A 55 5.71 -7.30 0.82
N ARG A 56 6.07 -6.55 1.85
CA ARG A 56 6.27 -7.08 3.19
C ARG A 56 4.99 -7.66 3.77
N GLU A 57 3.85 -7.04 3.46
CA GLU A 57 2.55 -7.50 3.95
C GLU A 57 1.98 -8.66 3.13
N GLY A 58 2.68 -9.07 2.07
CA GLY A 58 2.25 -10.19 1.24
C GLY A 58 1.25 -9.83 0.14
N PHE A 59 1.14 -8.57 -0.21
CA PHE A 59 0.27 -8.13 -1.30
C PHE A 59 0.83 -8.62 -2.65
N ASP A 60 -0.06 -9.06 -3.53
CA ASP A 60 0.31 -9.47 -4.87
C ASP A 60 0.35 -8.24 -5.77
N LEU A 61 1.55 -7.76 -6.06
CA LEU A 61 1.73 -6.55 -6.86
C LEU A 61 1.23 -6.70 -8.30
N PHE A 62 1.17 -7.92 -8.81
CA PHE A 62 0.67 -8.15 -10.16
C PHE A 62 -0.80 -7.79 -10.31
N LYS A 63 -1.56 -7.81 -9.22
CA LYS A 63 -2.97 -7.39 -9.25
C LYS A 63 -3.13 -5.89 -9.46
N TYR A 64 -2.07 -5.13 -9.27
CA TYR A 64 -2.06 -3.68 -9.41
C TYR A 64 -1.34 -3.23 -10.67
N GLN A 65 -0.99 -4.17 -11.51
CA GLN A 65 -0.34 -3.88 -12.79
C GLN A 65 -1.32 -3.20 -13.75
N VAL A 66 -0.87 -2.14 -14.39
CA VAL A 66 -1.65 -1.40 -15.38
C VAL A 66 -1.00 -1.42 -16.74
#